data_d0548572d7d1805ae9de2e5d588cf193
#
_entry.id   d0548572d7d1805ae9de2e5d588cf193
#
_cell.length_a   1.000
_cell.length_b   1.000
_cell.length_c   1.000
_cell.angle_alpha   90.00
_cell.angle_beta   90.00
_cell.angle_gamma   90.00
#
_symmetry.space_group_name_H-M   'P 1'
#
loop_
_entity.id
_entity.type
_entity.pdbx_description
1 polymer ?
#
loop_
_entity_poly.entity_id
_entity_poly.type
_entity_poly.pdbx_seq_one_letter_code
_entity_poly.pdbx_strand_id
1 'polypeptide(L)'
;MNTPLRAILIDDESISRSTLRTYLERYCPDVEIVAEGDGVEAGLSAIRKHQPDLIFLDVEMPYGNAFDLLEQVENITFETIFVTAYSQYALKALNLSAAYYLLKPVDVDELVEAVGKVKENMQKNQQAFHTRILVENLKTIQQQARKVVLPVMEGFEVVKVKE
;
A
#
# COMPACT_ATOMS: atom_id res chain seq x y z
N MET A 1 -17.46 -2.98 -22.33
CA MET A 1 -16.88 -1.84 -21.90
C MET A 1 -16.25 -2.02 -20.59
N ASN A 2 -15.05 -1.60 -20.44
CA ASN A 2 -14.34 -1.78 -19.20
C ASN A 2 -14.54 -0.56 -18.31
N THR A 3 -14.90 -0.81 -17.09
CA THR A 3 -14.97 0.27 -16.11
C THR A 3 -13.57 0.64 -15.72
N PRO A 4 -13.22 1.91 -15.63
CA PRO A 4 -11.87 2.30 -15.22
C PRO A 4 -11.59 1.89 -13.79
N LEU A 5 -10.32 1.61 -13.51
CA LEU A 5 -9.89 1.37 -12.14
C LEU A 5 -9.75 2.72 -11.45
N ARG A 6 -10.51 2.93 -10.41
CA ARG A 6 -10.45 4.20 -9.67
C ARG A 6 -9.32 4.11 -8.65
N ALA A 7 -8.38 5.01 -8.76
CA ALA A 7 -7.15 4.93 -7.98
C ALA A 7 -6.89 6.19 -7.18
N ILE A 8 -6.19 6.02 -6.06
CA ILE A 8 -5.71 7.12 -5.23
C ILE A 8 -4.21 7.03 -5.13
N LEU A 9 -3.52 8.16 -5.21
CA LEU A 9 -2.07 8.23 -5.04
C LEU A 9 -1.77 8.79 -3.66
N ILE A 10 -1.03 8.04 -2.86
CA ILE A 10 -0.70 8.45 -1.48
C ILE A 10 0.80 8.45 -1.32
N ASP A 11 1.38 9.64 -1.19
CA ASP A 11 2.82 9.83 -1.11
C ASP A 11 3.04 11.26 -0.62
N ASP A 12 3.94 11.45 0.31
CA ASP A 12 4.17 12.79 0.85
C ASP A 12 4.92 13.69 -0.13
N GLU A 13 5.58 13.13 -1.13
CA GLU A 13 6.33 13.93 -2.09
C GLU A 13 5.47 14.27 -3.30
N SER A 14 5.22 15.56 -3.48
CA SER A 14 4.37 16.00 -4.58
C SER A 14 4.97 15.65 -5.94
N ILE A 15 6.31 15.67 -6.05
CA ILE A 15 6.96 15.32 -7.30
C ILE A 15 6.75 13.86 -7.63
N SER A 16 6.80 12.99 -6.63
CA SER A 16 6.53 11.57 -6.84
C SER A 16 5.10 11.34 -7.31
N ARG A 17 4.15 12.01 -6.70
CA ARG A 17 2.74 11.89 -7.13
C ARG A 17 2.56 12.40 -8.55
N SER A 18 3.20 13.52 -8.88
CA SER A 18 3.08 14.11 -10.19
C SER A 18 3.68 13.21 -11.28
N THR A 19 4.83 12.62 -11.00
CA THR A 19 5.48 11.71 -11.93
C THR A 19 4.62 10.47 -12.16
N LEU A 20 4.09 9.91 -11.09
CA LEU A 20 3.26 8.72 -11.20
C LEU A 20 1.97 9.04 -11.95
N ARG A 21 1.38 10.19 -11.68
CA ARG A 21 0.17 10.62 -12.40
C ARG A 21 0.45 10.71 -13.90
N THR A 22 1.57 11.30 -14.27
CA THR A 22 1.93 11.44 -15.68
C THR A 22 2.08 10.07 -16.34
N TYR A 23 2.73 9.13 -15.66
CA TYR A 23 2.91 7.81 -16.20
C TYR A 23 1.57 7.07 -16.34
N LEU A 24 0.72 7.18 -15.34
CA LEU A 24 -0.58 6.52 -15.39
C LEU A 24 -1.45 7.09 -16.51
N GLU A 25 -1.45 8.40 -16.65
CA GLU A 25 -2.26 9.03 -17.69
C GLU A 25 -1.76 8.66 -19.08
N ARG A 26 -0.46 8.49 -19.21
CA ARG A 26 0.10 8.20 -20.51
C ARG A 26 0.09 6.70 -20.87
N TYR A 27 0.36 5.85 -19.90
CA TYR A 27 0.57 4.44 -20.18
C TYR A 27 -0.48 3.50 -19.61
N CYS A 28 -1.33 3.98 -18.73
CA CYS A 28 -2.38 3.16 -18.13
C CYS A 28 -3.70 3.89 -18.22
N PRO A 29 -4.23 4.05 -19.44
CA PRO A 29 -5.46 4.84 -19.61
C PRO A 29 -6.68 4.28 -18.91
N ASP A 30 -6.63 3.01 -18.51
CA ASP A 30 -7.75 2.41 -17.80
C ASP A 30 -7.77 2.78 -16.32
N VAL A 31 -6.77 3.50 -15.84
CA VAL A 31 -6.73 3.93 -14.44
C VAL A 31 -7.20 5.37 -14.35
N GLU A 32 -8.20 5.60 -13.51
CA GLU A 32 -8.72 6.95 -13.28
C GLU A 32 -8.27 7.39 -11.90
N ILE A 33 -7.48 8.44 -11.79
CA ILE A 33 -7.01 8.92 -10.51
C ILE A 33 -8.09 9.82 -9.93
N VAL A 34 -8.71 9.40 -8.83
CA VAL A 34 -9.83 10.12 -8.24
C VAL A 34 -9.42 11.03 -7.09
N ALA A 35 -8.24 10.81 -6.51
CA ALA A 35 -7.77 11.64 -5.39
C ALA A 35 -6.28 11.41 -5.15
N GLU A 36 -5.69 12.29 -4.36
CA GLU A 36 -4.32 12.14 -3.89
C GLU A 36 -4.29 12.45 -2.41
N GLY A 37 -3.33 11.89 -1.70
CA GLY A 37 -3.11 12.19 -0.30
C GLY A 37 -1.62 12.33 -0.04
N ASP A 38 -1.25 13.22 0.87
CA ASP A 38 0.15 13.47 1.18
C ASP A 38 0.59 12.82 2.49
N GLY A 39 -0.20 11.96 3.05
CA GLY A 39 0.15 11.27 4.28
C GLY A 39 -0.95 10.33 4.73
N VAL A 40 -0.81 9.77 5.92
CA VAL A 40 -1.73 8.77 6.43
C VAL A 40 -3.14 9.35 6.57
N GLU A 41 -3.29 10.50 7.22
CA GLU A 41 -4.61 11.05 7.42
C GLU A 41 -5.29 11.45 6.13
N ALA A 42 -4.59 12.13 5.25
CA ALA A 42 -5.16 12.52 3.97
C ALA A 42 -5.50 11.28 3.14
N GLY A 43 -4.66 10.26 3.23
CA GLY A 43 -4.91 9.01 2.53
C GLY A 43 -6.15 8.30 3.03
N LEU A 44 -6.31 8.23 4.35
CA LEU A 44 -7.49 7.60 4.93
C LEU A 44 -8.77 8.36 4.57
N SER A 45 -8.69 9.68 4.60
CA SER A 45 -9.84 10.50 4.24
C SER A 45 -10.24 10.26 2.78
N ALA A 46 -9.25 10.21 1.89
CA ALA A 46 -9.50 9.97 0.47
C ALA A 46 -10.10 8.58 0.25
N ILE A 47 -9.60 7.58 0.96
CA ILE A 47 -10.12 6.22 0.83
C ILE A 47 -11.58 6.17 1.26
N ARG A 48 -11.91 6.80 2.39
CA ARG A 48 -13.30 6.80 2.88
C ARG A 48 -14.23 7.52 1.92
N LYS A 49 -13.76 8.63 1.37
CA LYS A 49 -14.61 9.44 0.52
C LYS A 49 -14.82 8.80 -0.86
N HIS A 50 -13.77 8.23 -1.42
CA HIS A 50 -13.82 7.80 -2.82
C HIS A 50 -13.98 6.29 -3.01
N GLN A 51 -13.69 5.52 -2.00
CA GLN A 51 -13.77 4.05 -2.06
C GLN A 51 -13.14 3.51 -3.33
N PRO A 52 -11.81 3.60 -3.43
CA PRO A 52 -11.12 3.26 -4.67
C PRO A 52 -11.06 1.77 -4.93
N ASP A 53 -10.65 1.40 -6.13
CA ASP A 53 -10.35 0.02 -6.48
C ASP A 53 -8.87 -0.28 -6.24
N LEU A 54 -8.03 0.74 -6.27
CA LEU A 54 -6.59 0.59 -6.22
C LEU A 54 -5.98 1.79 -5.51
N ILE A 55 -4.97 1.56 -4.68
CA ILE A 55 -4.19 2.67 -4.16
C ILE A 55 -2.72 2.46 -4.49
N PHE A 56 -2.03 3.55 -4.80
CA PHE A 56 -0.58 3.56 -4.94
C PHE A 56 -0.07 4.21 -3.66
N LEU A 57 0.77 3.52 -2.91
CA LEU A 57 1.06 3.91 -1.54
C LEU A 57 2.55 3.85 -1.26
N ASP A 58 3.13 4.96 -0.82
CA ASP A 58 4.51 4.98 -0.40
C ASP A 58 4.62 4.36 1.00
N VAL A 59 5.66 3.60 1.22
CA VAL A 59 5.85 2.92 2.50
C VAL A 59 6.18 3.91 3.61
N GLU A 60 7.11 4.83 3.36
CA GLU A 60 7.53 5.74 4.40
C GLU A 60 7.03 7.15 4.18
N MET A 61 6.29 7.65 5.12
CA MET A 61 5.75 8.99 5.07
C MET A 61 5.91 9.63 6.45
N PRO A 62 5.94 10.97 6.54
CA PRO A 62 6.01 11.62 7.84
C PRO A 62 4.80 11.26 8.69
N TYR A 63 5.01 11.08 9.97
CA TYR A 63 3.94 10.82 10.94
C TYR A 63 3.20 9.52 10.71
N GLY A 64 3.82 8.57 10.04
CA GLY A 64 3.21 7.26 9.87
C GLY A 64 3.67 6.62 8.59
N ASN A 65 3.40 5.34 8.42
CA ASN A 65 3.82 4.62 7.23
C ASN A 65 2.63 3.91 6.58
N ALA A 66 2.90 3.24 5.48
CA ALA A 66 1.86 2.55 4.72
C ALA A 66 1.10 1.54 5.57
N PHE A 67 1.80 0.86 6.47
CA PHE A 67 1.17 -0.20 7.27
C PHE A 67 0.26 0.40 8.33
N ASP A 68 0.66 1.56 8.87
CA ASP A 68 -0.20 2.29 9.81
C ASP A 68 -1.51 2.68 9.11
N LEU A 69 -1.42 3.10 7.87
CA LEU A 69 -2.60 3.47 7.12
C LEU A 69 -3.50 2.26 6.90
N LEU A 70 -2.91 1.17 6.40
CA LEU A 70 -3.70 0.00 6.06
C LEU A 70 -4.40 -0.62 7.28
N GLU A 71 -3.75 -0.57 8.43
CA GLU A 71 -4.34 -1.12 9.64
C GLU A 71 -5.54 -0.32 10.13
N GLN A 72 -5.64 0.93 9.73
CA GLN A 72 -6.76 1.76 10.15
C GLN A 72 -7.94 1.72 9.20
N VAL A 73 -7.84 1.03 8.07
CA VAL A 73 -8.94 0.92 7.14
C VAL A 73 -9.85 -0.19 7.63
N GLU A 74 -11.11 0.13 7.87
CA GLU A 74 -12.03 -0.83 8.42
C GLU A 74 -12.49 -1.87 7.42
N ASN A 75 -12.71 -1.48 6.20
CA ASN A 75 -13.20 -2.42 5.19
C ASN A 75 -12.34 -2.29 3.95
N ILE A 76 -11.49 -3.26 3.72
CA ILE A 76 -10.57 -3.20 2.60
C ILE A 76 -11.23 -3.72 1.34
N THR A 77 -11.43 -2.80 0.39
CA THR A 77 -12.07 -3.14 -0.86
C THR A 77 -11.20 -2.77 -2.05
N PHE A 78 -9.90 -2.57 -1.82
CA PHE A 78 -8.98 -2.10 -2.86
C PHE A 78 -7.71 -2.92 -2.85
N GLU A 79 -7.04 -2.94 -4.00
CA GLU A 79 -5.69 -3.48 -4.06
C GLU A 79 -4.69 -2.38 -3.83
N THR A 80 -3.48 -2.74 -3.45
CA THR A 80 -2.42 -1.81 -3.13
C THR A 80 -1.19 -2.11 -3.95
N ILE A 81 -0.64 -1.08 -4.61
CA ILE A 81 0.67 -1.15 -5.23
C ILE A 81 1.56 -0.22 -4.44
N PHE A 82 2.60 -0.76 -3.81
CA PHE A 82 3.55 0.07 -3.08
C PHE A 82 4.50 0.74 -4.06
N VAL A 83 4.75 2.04 -3.86
CA VAL A 83 5.67 2.79 -4.71
C VAL A 83 6.61 3.50 -3.76
N THR A 84 7.83 3.03 -3.62
CA THR A 84 8.68 3.47 -2.54
C THR A 84 10.15 3.45 -2.91
N ALA A 85 10.95 4.28 -2.25
CA ALA A 85 12.40 4.23 -2.36
C ALA A 85 12.99 3.17 -1.43
N TYR A 86 12.18 2.60 -0.53
CA TYR A 86 12.67 1.60 0.40
C TYR A 86 13.10 0.37 -0.36
N SER A 87 14.16 -0.25 0.10
CA SER A 87 14.70 -1.42 -0.56
C SER A 87 13.74 -2.58 -0.44
N GLN A 88 13.91 -3.55 -1.32
CA GLN A 88 13.11 -4.75 -1.24
C GLN A 88 13.31 -5.46 0.07
N TYR A 89 14.40 -5.20 0.76
CA TYR A 89 14.66 -5.84 2.03
C TYR A 89 13.56 -5.54 3.04
N ALA A 90 13.13 -4.29 3.14
CA ALA A 90 12.09 -3.93 4.07
C ALA A 90 10.77 -4.60 3.71
N LEU A 91 10.46 -4.70 2.43
CA LEU A 91 9.23 -5.34 2.01
C LEU A 91 9.33 -6.85 2.14
N LYS A 92 10.53 -7.40 1.92
CA LYS A 92 10.73 -8.82 2.03
C LYS A 92 10.54 -9.30 3.46
N ALA A 93 10.91 -8.47 4.44
CA ALA A 93 10.74 -8.84 5.83
C ALA A 93 9.29 -9.10 6.17
N LEU A 94 8.36 -8.54 5.41
CA LEU A 94 6.96 -8.76 5.64
C LEU A 94 6.47 -10.00 4.90
N ASN A 95 7.34 -10.61 4.11
CA ASN A 95 7.04 -11.82 3.37
C ASN A 95 5.73 -11.71 2.65
N LEU A 96 5.53 -10.61 1.96
CA LEU A 96 4.27 -10.38 1.37
C LEU A 96 4.29 -10.79 -0.06
N SER A 97 4.30 -12.07 -0.27
CA SER A 97 4.34 -12.62 -1.62
C SER A 97 3.17 -12.16 -2.44
N ALA A 98 2.16 -11.66 -1.79
CA ALA A 98 1.00 -11.20 -2.50
C ALA A 98 1.06 -9.70 -2.81
N ALA A 99 2.03 -9.00 -2.33
CA ALA A 99 2.06 -7.56 -2.53
C ALA A 99 2.63 -7.18 -3.87
N TYR A 100 2.09 -6.14 -4.45
CA TYR A 100 2.68 -5.54 -5.62
C TYR A 100 3.53 -4.38 -5.16
N TYR A 101 4.73 -4.22 -5.70
CA TYR A 101 5.51 -3.05 -5.34
C TYR A 101 6.43 -2.60 -6.47
N LEU A 102 6.70 -1.31 -6.48
CA LEU A 102 7.57 -0.68 -7.46
C LEU A 102 8.58 0.15 -6.70
N LEU A 103 9.85 0.03 -7.07
CA LEU A 103 10.89 0.83 -6.45
C LEU A 103 11.05 2.13 -7.20
N LYS A 104 11.27 3.22 -6.49
CA LYS A 104 11.57 4.50 -7.11
C LYS A 104 13.02 4.50 -7.56
N PRO A 105 13.34 5.06 -8.72
CA PRO A 105 12.41 5.70 -9.64
C PRO A 105 11.58 4.67 -10.39
N VAL A 106 10.33 4.97 -10.61
CA VAL A 106 9.39 4.00 -11.16
C VAL A 106 9.73 3.69 -12.61
N ASP A 107 9.75 2.40 -12.94
CA ASP A 107 9.95 1.95 -14.30
C ASP A 107 8.57 1.79 -14.93
N VAL A 108 8.37 2.38 -16.09
CA VAL A 108 7.07 2.37 -16.75
C VAL A 108 6.60 0.95 -17.06
N ASP A 109 7.51 0.09 -17.53
CA ASP A 109 7.10 -1.27 -17.87
C ASP A 109 6.65 -2.04 -16.65
N GLU A 110 7.32 -1.85 -15.53
CA GLU A 110 6.92 -2.50 -14.27
C GLU A 110 5.58 -1.95 -13.79
N LEU A 111 5.35 -0.66 -13.97
CA LEU A 111 4.08 -0.05 -13.58
C LEU A 111 2.94 -0.65 -14.40
N VAL A 112 3.12 -0.74 -15.71
CA VAL A 112 2.10 -1.29 -16.60
C VAL A 112 1.81 -2.74 -16.23
N GLU A 113 2.85 -3.49 -15.91
CA GLU A 113 2.68 -4.89 -15.54
C GLU A 113 1.91 -5.02 -14.23
N ALA A 114 2.24 -4.20 -13.24
CA ALA A 114 1.56 -4.26 -11.95
C ALA A 114 0.09 -3.90 -12.08
N VAL A 115 -0.22 -2.87 -12.85
CA VAL A 115 -1.60 -2.47 -13.07
C VAL A 115 -2.35 -3.58 -13.80
N GLY A 116 -1.70 -4.23 -14.76
CA GLY A 116 -2.31 -5.34 -15.50
C GLY A 116 -2.68 -6.49 -14.59
N LYS A 117 -1.82 -6.80 -13.62
CA LYS A 117 -2.11 -7.89 -12.68
C LYS A 117 -3.27 -7.55 -11.77
N VAL A 118 -3.38 -6.30 -11.34
CA VAL A 118 -4.51 -5.88 -10.53
C VAL A 118 -5.81 -6.04 -11.33
N LYS A 119 -5.78 -5.64 -12.60
CA LYS A 119 -6.97 -5.75 -13.44
C LYS A 119 -7.38 -7.22 -13.61
N GLU A 120 -6.40 -8.10 -13.80
CA GLU A 120 -6.71 -9.52 -13.94
C GLU A 120 -7.36 -10.06 -12.69
N ASN A 121 -6.86 -9.69 -11.54
CA ASN A 121 -7.40 -10.20 -10.28
C ASN A 121 -8.81 -9.70 -10.04
N MET A 122 -9.11 -8.49 -10.47
CA MET A 122 -10.46 -7.98 -10.33
C MET A 122 -11.42 -8.75 -11.23
N GLN A 123 -10.97 -9.13 -12.42
CA GLN A 123 -11.81 -9.89 -13.32
C GLN A 123 -12.10 -11.29 -12.78
N LYS A 124 -11.23 -11.79 -11.90
CA LYS A 124 -11.41 -13.11 -11.30
C LYS A 124 -12.12 -13.04 -9.97
N ASN A 125 -12.75 -11.92 -9.67
CA ASN A 125 -13.44 -11.71 -8.38
C ASN A 125 -12.50 -11.84 -7.19
N GLN A 126 -11.25 -11.44 -7.38
CA GLN A 126 -10.28 -11.45 -6.29
C GLN A 126 -9.91 -10.03 -5.87
N GLN A 127 -10.87 -9.13 -5.96
CA GLN A 127 -10.65 -7.75 -5.61
C GLN A 127 -10.22 -7.64 -4.16
N ALA A 128 -9.19 -6.87 -3.91
CA ALA A 128 -8.65 -6.61 -2.57
C ALA A 128 -8.07 -7.85 -1.88
N PHE A 129 -7.98 -8.96 -2.58
CA PHE A 129 -7.49 -10.21 -1.97
C PHE A 129 -6.09 -10.04 -1.42
N HIS A 130 -5.19 -9.45 -2.22
CA HIS A 130 -3.80 -9.30 -1.80
C HIS A 130 -3.65 -8.32 -0.65
N THR A 131 -4.42 -7.23 -0.67
CA THR A 131 -4.35 -6.26 0.41
C THR A 131 -4.89 -6.85 1.71
N ARG A 132 -5.94 -7.66 1.64
CA ARG A 132 -6.48 -8.31 2.84
C ARG A 132 -5.48 -9.28 3.44
N ILE A 133 -4.80 -10.07 2.60
CA ILE A 133 -3.79 -10.98 3.09
C ILE A 133 -2.65 -10.21 3.75
N LEU A 134 -2.25 -9.12 3.14
CA LEU A 134 -1.20 -8.27 3.69
C LEU A 134 -1.58 -7.78 5.10
N VAL A 135 -2.77 -7.26 5.25
CA VAL A 135 -3.20 -6.74 6.55
C VAL A 135 -3.28 -7.85 7.59
N GLU A 136 -3.77 -9.03 7.22
CA GLU A 136 -3.80 -10.16 8.14
C GLU A 136 -2.40 -10.56 8.57
N ASN A 137 -1.45 -10.58 7.64
CA ASN A 137 -0.08 -10.94 7.96
C ASN A 137 0.56 -9.93 8.90
N LEU A 138 0.25 -8.64 8.69
CA LEU A 138 0.78 -7.61 9.57
C LEU A 138 0.26 -7.79 11.00
N LYS A 139 -1.01 -8.11 11.16
CA LYS A 139 -1.58 -8.33 12.48
C LYS A 139 -0.93 -9.53 13.16
N THR A 140 -0.70 -10.60 12.42
CA THR A 140 -0.07 -11.79 12.95
C THR A 140 1.36 -11.51 13.40
N ILE A 141 2.13 -10.77 12.60
CA ILE A 141 3.49 -10.44 12.93
C ILE A 141 3.53 -9.60 14.20
N GLN A 142 2.63 -8.63 14.33
CA GLN A 142 2.58 -7.80 15.51
C GLN A 142 2.24 -8.61 16.75
N GLN A 143 1.31 -9.52 16.63
CA GLN A 143 0.93 -10.35 17.77
C GLN A 143 2.08 -11.24 18.20
N GLN A 144 2.79 -11.83 17.25
CA GLN A 144 3.92 -12.67 17.57
C GLN A 144 5.05 -11.87 18.21
N ALA A 145 5.29 -10.68 17.72
CA ALA A 145 6.32 -9.83 18.28
C ALA A 145 5.97 -9.49 19.73
N ARG A 146 4.71 -9.22 20.02
CA ARG A 146 4.31 -8.93 21.38
C ARG A 146 4.49 -10.14 22.27
N LYS A 147 4.17 -11.32 21.78
CA LYS A 147 4.33 -12.52 22.58
C LYS A 147 5.79 -12.79 22.90
N VAL A 148 6.68 -12.52 21.98
CA VAL A 148 8.08 -12.74 22.19
C VAL A 148 8.67 -11.69 23.14
N VAL A 149 8.28 -10.45 22.99
CA VAL A 149 8.84 -9.38 23.75
C VAL A 149 8.32 -9.26 25.17
N LEU A 150 7.05 -9.54 25.39
CA LEU A 150 6.48 -9.36 26.71
C LEU A 150 7.24 -10.05 27.85
N PRO A 151 7.66 -11.29 27.71
CA PRO A 151 8.41 -11.90 28.78
C PRO A 151 9.73 -11.20 29.08
N VAL A 152 10.31 -10.59 28.06
CA VAL A 152 11.55 -9.91 28.25
C VAL A 152 11.33 -8.55 28.86
N MET A 153 10.24 -7.92 28.58
CA MET A 153 9.95 -6.62 29.06
C MET A 153 9.82 -6.53 30.56
N GLU A 154 9.52 -7.61 31.18
CA GLU A 154 9.43 -7.57 32.62
C GLU A 154 10.77 -7.21 33.20
N GLY A 155 11.83 -7.54 32.54
CA GLY A 155 13.15 -7.23 33.00
C GLY A 155 13.83 -6.12 32.25
N PHE A 156 13.29 -5.69 31.15
CA PHE A 156 13.91 -4.70 30.37
C PHE A 156 12.99 -3.79 29.72
N GLU A 157 13.45 -2.79 29.27
CA GLU A 157 12.64 -1.88 28.68
C GLU A 157 12.64 -2.02 27.28
N VAL A 158 13.24 -2.81 26.81
CA VAL A 158 13.33 -3.03 25.47
C VAL A 158 12.21 -2.89 24.80
N VAL A 159 11.39 -3.03 25.41
CA VAL A 159 10.28 -2.90 24.90
C VAL A 159 9.89 -2.20 23.88
N LYS A 160 10.38 -1.39 23.51
CA LYS A 160 10.02 -0.66 22.52
C LYS A 160 9.75 -1.32 21.35
N VAL A 161 9.83 -2.32 21.40
CA VAL A 161 9.58 -2.99 20.28
C VAL A 161 8.35 -2.65 19.76
N LYS A 162 7.99 -2.23 19.77
CA LYS A 162 6.97 -1.97 19.35
C LYS A 162 6.45 -1.68 18.60
N GLU A 163 6.28 -1.60 18.71
CA GLU A 163 5.57 -1.37 18.30
C GLU A 163 5.31 -1.20 17.60
#